data_107c8e5677896b8c4107d39e763af9bc
#
_entry.id   107c8e5677896b8c4107d39e763af9bc
#
_cell.length_a   1.000
_cell.length_b   1.000
_cell.length_c   1.000
_cell.angle_alpha   90.00
_cell.angle_beta   90.00
_cell.angle_gamma   90.00
#
_symmetry.space_group_name_H-M   'P 1'
#
loop_
_entity.id
_entity.type
_entity.pdbx_description
1 polymer ?
#
loop_
_entity_poly.entity_id
_entity_poly.type
_entity_poly.pdbx_seq_one_letter_code
_entity_poly.pdbx_strand_id
1 'polypeptide(L)'
;HQNCSIIAVDNSPQMLEQCAANLQQANCKVKVELLCKDILDVSLNNSSVVVLNYTLQFIDASRRGQLIQDIFDGMRPGGILLLSEKIKFDDALADQRMIKMHHEFKKANGYSELEISQKRTALDNVLIPETLQTHQQRLKNAGFPQVDLWFQCFNFVSLIAYKPF
;
A
#
# COMPACT_ATOMS: atom_id res chain seq x y z
N HIS A 1 -17.92 -4.04 -14.79
CA HIS A 1 -17.34 -3.85 -16.11
C HIS A 1 -16.77 -5.19 -16.60
N GLN A 2 -17.33 -5.77 -17.68
CA GLN A 2 -16.95 -7.09 -18.20
C GLN A 2 -15.56 -7.16 -18.88
N ASN A 3 -14.90 -6.01 -19.07
CA ASN A 3 -13.61 -5.90 -19.76
C ASN A 3 -12.46 -5.45 -18.83
N CYS A 4 -12.51 -5.81 -17.56
CA CYS A 4 -11.46 -5.54 -16.59
C CYS A 4 -10.73 -6.85 -16.30
N SER A 5 -9.40 -6.79 -16.18
CA SER A 5 -8.57 -7.86 -15.63
C SER A 5 -7.71 -7.30 -14.50
N ILE A 6 -7.46 -8.11 -13.49
CA ILE A 6 -6.66 -7.75 -12.32
C ILE A 6 -5.48 -8.71 -12.24
N ILE A 7 -4.30 -8.18 -11.95
CA ILE A 7 -3.13 -8.95 -11.52
C ILE A 7 -2.92 -8.62 -10.05
N ALA A 8 -3.04 -9.61 -9.19
CA ALA A 8 -2.80 -9.48 -7.76
C ALA A 8 -1.47 -10.15 -7.41
N VAL A 9 -0.58 -9.39 -6.80
CA VAL A 9 0.80 -9.81 -6.49
C VAL A 9 0.99 -9.82 -4.98
N ASP A 10 1.52 -10.91 -4.46
CA ASP A 10 2.00 -11.02 -3.09
C ASP A 10 3.15 -12.04 -3.05
N ASN A 11 4.13 -11.85 -2.19
CA ASN A 11 5.22 -12.81 -2.02
C ASN A 11 4.90 -13.91 -1.00
N SER A 12 3.74 -13.84 -0.34
CA SER A 12 3.25 -14.85 0.59
C SER A 12 2.26 -15.81 -0.10
N PRO A 13 2.60 -17.10 -0.26
CA PRO A 13 1.65 -18.10 -0.78
C PRO A 13 0.36 -18.16 0.03
N GLN A 14 0.44 -18.03 1.36
CA GLN A 14 -0.71 -18.08 2.25
C GLN A 14 -1.67 -16.91 2.03
N MET A 15 -1.14 -15.70 1.74
CA MET A 15 -1.97 -14.54 1.42
C MET A 15 -2.70 -14.73 0.09
N LEU A 16 -2.05 -15.34 -0.89
CA LEU A 16 -2.68 -15.64 -2.18
C LEU A 16 -3.73 -16.75 -2.08
N GLU A 17 -3.51 -17.77 -1.25
CA GLU A 17 -4.53 -18.79 -0.95
C GLU A 17 -5.77 -18.15 -0.31
N GLN A 18 -5.58 -17.26 0.66
CA GLN A 18 -6.68 -16.51 1.26
C GLN A 18 -7.39 -15.61 0.25
N CYS A 19 -6.64 -14.95 -0.62
CA CYS A 19 -7.19 -14.13 -1.71
C CYS A 19 -8.05 -14.99 -2.65
N ALA A 20 -7.56 -16.15 -3.07
CA ALA A 20 -8.31 -17.07 -3.91
C ALA A 20 -9.63 -17.52 -3.26
N ALA A 21 -9.59 -17.87 -1.97
CA ALA A 21 -10.78 -18.23 -1.21
C ALA A 21 -11.80 -17.09 -1.13
N ASN A 22 -11.33 -15.87 -0.87
CA ASN A 22 -12.19 -14.69 -0.82
C ASN A 22 -12.83 -14.37 -2.19
N LEU A 23 -12.08 -14.50 -3.29
CA LEU A 23 -12.60 -14.33 -4.65
C LEU A 23 -13.68 -15.35 -4.99
N GLN A 24 -13.48 -16.60 -4.58
CA GLN A 24 -14.46 -17.66 -4.75
C GLN A 24 -15.73 -17.39 -3.94
N GLN A 25 -15.57 -17.04 -2.66
CA GLN A 25 -16.71 -16.72 -1.78
C GLN A 25 -17.51 -15.50 -2.29
N ALA A 26 -16.82 -14.48 -2.81
CA ALA A 26 -17.45 -13.30 -3.40
C ALA A 26 -18.06 -13.57 -4.78
N ASN A 27 -17.93 -14.78 -5.34
CA ASN A 27 -18.36 -15.11 -6.70
C ASN A 27 -17.86 -14.10 -7.74
N CYS A 28 -16.59 -13.73 -7.63
CA CYS A 28 -15.96 -12.72 -8.47
C CYS A 28 -16.02 -13.10 -9.95
N LYS A 29 -16.57 -12.23 -10.79
CA LYS A 29 -16.70 -12.46 -12.26
C LYS A 29 -15.57 -11.80 -13.06
N VAL A 30 -14.73 -11.01 -12.40
CA VAL A 30 -13.57 -10.38 -13.03
C VAL A 30 -12.46 -11.41 -13.14
N LYS A 31 -11.73 -11.42 -14.26
CA LYS A 31 -10.53 -12.23 -14.41
C LYS A 31 -9.46 -11.68 -13.46
N VAL A 32 -9.07 -12.50 -12.47
CA VAL A 32 -7.98 -12.18 -11.53
C VAL A 32 -6.88 -13.22 -11.71
N GLU A 33 -5.67 -12.74 -11.97
CA GLU A 33 -4.44 -13.54 -12.00
C GLU A 33 -3.70 -13.33 -10.68
N LEU A 34 -3.38 -14.41 -9.97
CA LEU A 34 -2.65 -14.38 -8.71
C LEU A 34 -1.19 -14.72 -8.97
N LEU A 35 -0.27 -13.81 -8.66
CA LEU A 35 1.17 -14.00 -8.85
C LEU A 35 1.90 -14.04 -7.51
N CYS A 36 2.50 -15.20 -7.19
CA CYS A 36 3.38 -15.36 -6.04
C CYS A 36 4.79 -14.89 -6.40
N LYS A 37 5.07 -13.59 -6.24
CA LYS A 37 6.36 -12.96 -6.59
C LYS A 37 6.65 -11.78 -5.69
N ASP A 38 7.94 -11.42 -5.58
CA ASP A 38 8.31 -10.10 -5.12
C ASP A 38 7.81 -9.04 -6.11
N ILE A 39 7.21 -7.97 -5.63
CA ILE A 39 6.73 -6.88 -6.47
C ILE A 39 7.85 -6.23 -7.30
N LEU A 40 9.08 -6.31 -6.81
CA LEU A 40 10.27 -5.78 -7.48
C LEU A 40 10.66 -6.60 -8.73
N ASP A 41 10.15 -7.83 -8.85
CA ASP A 41 10.38 -8.75 -9.98
C ASP A 41 9.19 -8.79 -10.97
N VAL A 42 8.20 -7.91 -10.79
CA VAL A 42 7.01 -7.86 -11.63
C VAL A 42 7.11 -6.75 -12.66
N SER A 43 7.04 -7.11 -13.92
CA SER A 43 6.90 -6.13 -15.01
C SER A 43 5.48 -5.57 -15.04
N LEU A 44 5.36 -4.29 -14.78
CA LEU A 44 4.11 -3.55 -14.85
C LEU A 44 3.98 -2.94 -16.25
N ASN A 45 3.03 -3.40 -17.03
CA ASN A 45 2.83 -2.90 -18.38
C ASN A 45 1.35 -2.58 -18.63
N ASN A 46 1.11 -1.41 -19.22
CA ASN A 46 -0.20 -1.03 -19.73
C ASN A 46 -1.32 -1.00 -18.67
N SER A 47 -0.95 -0.71 -17.42
CA SER A 47 -1.89 -0.66 -16.30
C SER A 47 -2.64 0.66 -16.27
N SER A 48 -3.98 0.62 -16.17
CA SER A 48 -4.81 1.80 -15.99
C SER A 48 -4.97 2.20 -14.53
N VAL A 49 -4.90 1.23 -13.62
CA VAL A 49 -4.94 1.44 -12.17
C VAL A 49 -3.89 0.56 -11.52
N VAL A 50 -3.08 1.13 -10.66
CA VAL A 50 -2.17 0.39 -9.76
C VAL A 50 -2.54 0.68 -8.33
N VAL A 51 -2.55 -0.34 -7.48
CA VAL A 51 -2.87 -0.21 -6.06
C VAL A 51 -1.75 -0.83 -5.23
N LEU A 52 -1.13 -0.03 -4.39
CA LEU A 52 -0.19 -0.47 -3.37
C LEU A 52 -0.84 -0.30 -1.99
N ASN A 53 -1.21 -1.40 -1.37
CA ASN A 53 -1.81 -1.39 -0.03
C ASN A 53 -0.80 -1.90 0.99
N TYR A 54 -0.21 -0.99 1.76
CA TYR A 54 0.74 -1.32 2.82
C TYR A 54 1.93 -2.15 2.33
N THR A 55 2.46 -1.79 1.17
CA THR A 55 3.51 -2.55 0.47
C THR A 55 4.88 -1.88 0.60
N LEU A 56 4.98 -0.56 0.34
CA LEU A 56 6.28 0.14 0.35
C LEU A 56 6.98 0.08 1.70
N GLN A 57 6.22 0.10 2.79
CA GLN A 57 6.77 0.04 4.15
C GLN A 57 7.61 -1.23 4.42
N PHE A 58 7.47 -2.28 3.62
CA PHE A 58 8.22 -3.54 3.70
C PHE A 58 9.38 -3.63 2.71
N ILE A 59 9.50 -2.67 1.81
CA ILE A 59 10.56 -2.60 0.81
C ILE A 59 11.71 -1.74 1.36
N ASP A 60 12.95 -2.13 1.05
CA ASP A 60 14.12 -1.32 1.39
C ASP A 60 13.96 0.11 0.86
N ALA A 61 14.26 1.10 1.70
CA ALA A 61 14.03 2.51 1.38
C ALA A 61 14.78 2.95 0.10
N SER A 62 15.95 2.36 -0.17
CA SER A 62 16.75 2.64 -1.36
C SER A 62 16.08 2.17 -2.66
N ARG A 63 15.20 1.17 -2.59
CA ARG A 63 14.52 0.58 -3.76
C ARG A 63 13.13 1.17 -4.02
N ARG A 64 12.53 1.86 -3.05
CA ARG A 64 11.16 2.41 -3.16
C ARG A 64 11.00 3.40 -4.30
N GLY A 65 12.02 4.25 -4.51
CA GLY A 65 12.01 5.24 -5.60
C GLY A 65 11.93 4.59 -6.97
N GLN A 66 12.77 3.57 -7.20
CA GLN A 66 12.78 2.84 -8.47
C GLN A 66 11.46 2.11 -8.72
N LEU A 67 10.90 1.44 -7.70
CA LEU A 67 9.60 0.78 -7.86
C LEU A 67 8.49 1.76 -8.28
N ILE A 68 8.44 2.95 -7.68
CA ILE A 68 7.44 3.97 -8.05
C ILE A 68 7.69 4.49 -9.46
N GLN A 69 8.95 4.61 -9.89
CA GLN A 69 9.31 4.97 -11.27
C GLN A 69 8.84 3.89 -12.25
N ASP A 70 9.13 2.61 -11.97
CA ASP A 70 8.74 1.48 -12.82
C ASP A 70 7.20 1.38 -12.94
N ILE A 71 6.48 1.67 -11.85
CA ILE A 71 5.02 1.77 -11.86
C ILE A 71 4.57 2.90 -12.79
N PHE A 72 5.14 4.11 -12.62
CA PHE A 72 4.79 5.25 -13.47
C PHE A 72 5.02 4.92 -14.94
N ASP A 73 6.17 4.36 -15.28
CA ASP A 73 6.53 4.03 -16.66
C ASP A 73 5.57 2.98 -17.26
N GLY A 74 5.23 1.95 -16.48
CA GLY A 74 4.34 0.86 -16.89
C GLY A 74 2.83 1.22 -16.94
N MET A 75 2.43 2.35 -16.41
CA MET A 75 1.04 2.81 -16.46
C MET A 75 0.69 3.46 -17.80
N ARG A 76 -0.57 3.37 -18.18
CA ARG A 76 -1.13 4.11 -19.33
C ARG A 76 -1.20 5.62 -19.02
N PRO A 77 -1.11 6.50 -20.03
CA PRO A 77 -1.55 7.88 -19.88
C PRO A 77 -2.98 7.96 -19.31
N GLY A 78 -3.21 8.91 -18.41
CA GLY A 78 -4.47 9.03 -17.68
C GLY A 78 -4.71 7.97 -16.60
N GLY A 79 -3.74 7.09 -16.33
CA GLY A 79 -3.82 6.08 -15.28
C GLY A 79 -3.69 6.66 -13.87
N ILE A 80 -4.13 5.91 -12.86
CA ILE A 80 -4.07 6.32 -11.45
C ILE A 80 -3.30 5.30 -10.60
N LEU A 81 -2.51 5.81 -9.67
CA LEU A 81 -1.89 5.03 -8.61
C LEU A 81 -2.57 5.36 -7.28
N LEU A 82 -3.05 4.33 -6.59
CA LEU A 82 -3.52 4.40 -5.20
C LEU A 82 -2.43 3.83 -4.29
N LEU A 83 -1.95 4.65 -3.36
CA LEU A 83 -0.91 4.28 -2.41
C LEU A 83 -1.44 4.43 -0.99
N SER A 84 -1.59 3.32 -0.27
CA SER A 84 -1.98 3.31 1.15
C SER A 84 -0.81 2.83 2.00
N GLU A 85 -0.39 3.63 2.97
CA GLU A 85 0.77 3.34 3.81
C GLU A 85 0.55 3.78 5.27
N LYS A 86 1.23 3.10 6.18
CA LYS A 86 1.43 3.62 7.52
C LYS A 86 2.52 4.68 7.49
N ILE A 87 2.25 5.83 8.08
CA ILE A 87 3.22 6.93 8.14
C ILE A 87 3.74 7.15 9.57
N LYS A 88 4.86 7.86 9.67
CA LYS A 88 5.34 8.52 10.88
C LYS A 88 5.21 10.03 10.74
N PHE A 89 5.11 10.72 11.87
CA PHE A 89 5.11 12.17 11.92
C PHE A 89 6.49 12.68 12.33
N ASP A 90 6.90 13.84 11.79
CA ASP A 90 8.17 14.48 12.18
C ASP A 90 8.11 15.00 13.63
N ASP A 91 6.95 15.47 14.07
CA ASP A 91 6.69 15.83 15.47
C ASP A 91 6.49 14.54 16.30
N ALA A 92 7.42 14.27 17.20
CA ALA A 92 7.41 13.09 18.06
C ALA A 92 6.15 12.99 18.96
N LEU A 93 5.59 14.14 19.41
CA LEU A 93 4.37 14.14 20.22
C LEU A 93 3.14 13.81 19.36
N ALA A 94 3.09 14.33 18.14
CA ALA A 94 2.03 13.98 17.19
C ALA A 94 2.10 12.48 16.84
N ASP A 95 3.29 11.94 16.57
CA ASP A 95 3.49 10.53 16.25
C ASP A 95 3.03 9.63 17.38
N GLN A 96 3.47 9.88 18.62
CA GLN A 96 3.05 9.13 19.80
C GLN A 96 1.54 9.20 20.02
N ARG A 97 0.94 10.37 19.81
CA ARG A 97 -0.51 10.57 19.95
C ARG A 97 -1.28 9.72 18.96
N MET A 98 -0.90 9.71 17.69
CA MET A 98 -1.56 8.92 16.64
C MET A 98 -1.41 7.43 16.88
N ILE A 99 -0.23 6.98 17.32
CA ILE A 99 0.00 5.58 17.71
C ILE A 99 -0.92 5.19 18.88
N LYS A 100 -1.00 6.03 19.91
CA LYS A 100 -1.86 5.77 21.08
C LYS A 100 -3.34 5.70 20.67
N MET A 101 -3.82 6.66 19.90
CA MET A 101 -5.21 6.66 19.41
C MET A 101 -5.53 5.41 18.59
N HIS A 102 -4.62 4.97 17.72
CA HIS A 102 -4.80 3.73 16.96
C HIS A 102 -4.83 2.49 17.87
N HIS A 103 -4.02 2.44 18.95
CA HIS A 103 -4.07 1.35 19.92
C HIS A 103 -5.41 1.34 20.68
N GLU A 104 -5.89 2.49 21.13
CA GLU A 104 -7.20 2.59 21.81
C GLU A 104 -8.36 2.19 20.86
N PHE A 105 -8.27 2.58 19.60
CA PHE A 105 -9.23 2.15 18.57
C PHE A 105 -9.24 0.62 18.41
N LYS A 106 -8.08 -0.04 18.38
CA LYS A 106 -8.01 -1.51 18.34
C LYS A 106 -8.66 -2.15 19.57
N LYS A 107 -8.34 -1.65 20.77
CA LYS A 107 -8.95 -2.15 22.02
C LYS A 107 -10.47 -2.02 21.98
N ALA A 108 -10.98 -0.88 21.56
CA ALA A 108 -12.42 -0.64 21.41
C ALA A 108 -13.09 -1.60 20.39
N ASN A 109 -12.31 -2.15 19.45
CA ASN A 109 -12.76 -3.14 18.47
C ASN A 109 -12.43 -4.60 18.87
N GLY A 110 -12.15 -4.86 20.14
CA GLY A 110 -12.01 -6.20 20.68
C GLY A 110 -10.62 -6.83 20.63
N TYR A 111 -9.59 -6.10 20.21
CA TYR A 111 -8.22 -6.60 20.28
C TYR A 111 -7.69 -6.52 21.72
N SER A 112 -7.08 -7.60 22.18
CA SER A 112 -6.38 -7.63 23.48
C SER A 112 -5.05 -6.85 23.42
N GLU A 113 -4.56 -6.43 24.57
CA GLU A 113 -3.25 -5.78 24.66
C GLU A 113 -2.12 -6.70 24.21
N LEU A 114 -2.26 -8.00 24.47
CA LEU A 114 -1.29 -9.00 24.04
C LEU A 114 -1.20 -9.11 22.52
N GLU A 115 -2.32 -9.18 21.82
CA GLU A 115 -2.36 -9.22 20.34
C GLU A 115 -1.75 -7.95 19.73
N ILE A 116 -2.07 -6.77 20.31
CA ILE A 116 -1.50 -5.49 19.86
C ILE A 116 0.03 -5.48 20.03
N SER A 117 0.51 -5.94 21.21
CA SER A 117 1.93 -6.01 21.53
C SER A 117 2.68 -7.01 20.66
N GLN A 118 2.16 -8.22 20.49
CA GLN A 118 2.76 -9.26 19.64
C GLN A 118 2.89 -8.79 18.19
N LYS A 119 1.81 -8.20 17.62
CA LYS A 119 1.84 -7.67 16.25
C LYS A 119 2.84 -6.53 16.11
N ARG A 120 2.97 -5.67 17.12
CA ARG A 120 3.97 -4.60 17.13
C ARG A 120 5.38 -5.18 17.08
N THR A 121 5.72 -6.08 18.01
CA THR A 121 7.05 -6.72 18.07
C THR A 121 7.40 -7.44 16.77
N ALA A 122 6.44 -8.13 16.15
CA ALA A 122 6.66 -8.80 14.87
C ALA A 122 6.98 -7.84 13.70
N LEU A 123 6.55 -6.58 13.80
CA LEU A 123 6.71 -5.58 12.73
C LEU A 123 7.84 -4.57 12.99
N ASP A 124 8.34 -4.46 14.22
CA ASP A 124 9.28 -3.40 14.63
C ASP A 124 10.57 -3.32 13.79
N ASN A 125 11.06 -4.45 13.25
CA ASN A 125 12.27 -4.50 12.44
C ASN A 125 11.99 -4.72 10.93
N VAL A 126 10.75 -4.84 10.54
CA VAL A 126 10.35 -5.20 9.17
C VAL A 126 9.62 -4.07 8.50
N LEU A 127 8.79 -3.35 9.26
CA LEU A 127 8.00 -2.24 8.78
C LEU A 127 8.71 -0.92 9.05
N ILE A 128 9.15 -0.23 7.99
CA ILE A 128 9.85 1.06 8.07
C ILE A 128 8.92 2.16 7.52
N PRO A 129 8.16 2.88 8.38
CA PRO A 129 7.28 3.95 7.95
C PRO A 129 8.09 5.20 7.57
N GLU A 130 7.60 5.92 6.59
CA GLU A 130 8.11 7.23 6.18
C GLU A 130 7.06 8.31 6.42
N THR A 131 7.43 9.59 6.24
CA THR A 131 6.48 10.69 6.39
C THR A 131 5.58 10.81 5.17
N LEU A 132 4.41 11.44 5.34
CA LEU A 132 3.52 11.78 4.24
C LEU A 132 4.25 12.58 3.16
N GLN A 133 5.06 13.56 3.58
CA GLN A 133 5.84 14.39 2.65
C GLN A 133 6.83 13.57 1.83
N THR A 134 7.50 12.56 2.44
CA THR A 134 8.42 11.66 1.73
C THR A 134 7.69 10.88 0.65
N HIS A 135 6.50 10.35 0.94
CA HIS A 135 5.70 9.64 -0.06
C HIS A 135 5.25 10.56 -1.20
N GLN A 136 4.74 11.75 -0.88
CA GLN A 136 4.33 12.74 -1.88
C GLN A 136 5.49 13.17 -2.78
N GLN A 137 6.68 13.42 -2.20
CA GLN A 137 7.85 13.81 -2.97
C GLN A 137 8.34 12.68 -3.87
N ARG A 138 8.32 11.43 -3.40
CA ARG A 138 8.68 10.26 -4.21
C ARG A 138 7.76 10.10 -5.42
N LEU A 139 6.46 10.26 -5.24
CA LEU A 139 5.49 10.21 -6.33
C LEU A 139 5.73 11.33 -7.36
N LYS A 140 5.97 12.56 -6.89
CA LYS A 140 6.29 13.69 -7.77
C LYS A 140 7.60 13.47 -8.54
N ASN A 141 8.64 12.94 -7.89
CA ASN A 141 9.92 12.65 -8.52
C ASN A 141 9.79 11.57 -9.61
N ALA A 142 8.87 10.63 -9.48
CA ALA A 142 8.58 9.62 -10.49
C ALA A 142 7.75 10.15 -11.69
N GLY A 143 7.27 11.40 -11.62
CA GLY A 143 6.55 12.03 -12.73
C GLY A 143 5.06 12.24 -12.53
N PHE A 144 4.49 11.92 -11.36
CA PHE A 144 3.09 12.24 -11.07
C PHE A 144 2.95 13.73 -10.70
N PRO A 145 2.34 14.58 -11.56
CA PRO A 145 2.27 16.02 -11.30
C PRO A 145 1.26 16.34 -10.19
N GLN A 146 0.24 15.51 -10.03
CA GLN A 146 -0.80 15.67 -9.02
C GLN A 146 -0.81 14.47 -8.09
N VAL A 147 -0.73 14.75 -6.79
CA VAL A 147 -0.74 13.75 -5.70
C VAL A 147 -1.63 14.28 -4.59
N ASP A 148 -2.78 13.66 -4.39
CA ASP A 148 -3.77 14.08 -3.41
C ASP A 148 -3.83 13.12 -2.23
N LEU A 149 -3.88 13.64 -1.02
CA LEU A 149 -4.26 12.89 0.17
C LEU A 149 -5.78 12.83 0.21
N TRP A 150 -6.37 11.68 -0.04
CA TRP A 150 -7.83 11.53 -0.08
C TRP A 150 -8.41 10.84 1.16
N PHE A 151 -7.55 10.15 1.95
CA PHE A 151 -7.96 9.52 3.20
C PHE A 151 -6.83 9.51 4.21
N GLN A 152 -7.14 9.79 5.48
CA GLN A 152 -6.26 9.59 6.62
C GLN A 152 -7.04 9.09 7.82
N CYS A 153 -6.51 8.07 8.49
CA CYS A 153 -7.00 7.57 9.77
C CYS A 153 -5.82 7.29 10.69
N PHE A 154 -5.69 8.06 11.76
CA PHE A 154 -4.52 8.05 12.66
C PHE A 154 -3.22 8.26 11.88
N ASN A 155 -2.33 7.26 11.91
CA ASN A 155 -1.08 7.22 11.16
C ASN A 155 -1.15 6.31 9.91
N PHE A 156 -2.31 6.17 9.32
CA PHE A 156 -2.53 5.50 8.03
C PHE A 156 -3.08 6.52 7.04
N VAL A 157 -2.49 6.54 5.86
CA VAL A 157 -2.88 7.46 4.79
C VAL A 157 -3.13 6.70 3.51
N SER A 158 -3.98 7.27 2.64
CA SER A 158 -4.11 6.86 1.25
C SER A 158 -3.94 8.07 0.34
N LEU A 159 -3.03 7.93 -0.61
CA LEU A 159 -2.74 8.90 -1.65
C LEU A 159 -3.29 8.42 -2.98
N ILE A 160 -3.74 9.36 -3.79
CA ILE A 160 -4.05 9.12 -5.19
C ILE A 160 -3.14 9.98 -6.05
N ALA A 161 -2.49 9.37 -7.04
CA ALA A 161 -1.59 10.05 -7.97
C ALA A 161 -2.02 9.79 -9.41
N TYR A 162 -1.95 10.82 -10.25
CA TYR A 162 -2.49 10.80 -11.62
C TYR A 162 -1.35 10.89 -12.62
N LYS A 163 -1.28 9.91 -13.55
CA LYS A 163 -0.37 9.97 -14.68
C LYS A 163 -0.97 10.89 -15.76
N PRO A 164 -0.21 11.85 -16.32
CA PRO A 164 -0.70 12.72 -17.40
C PRO A 164 -1.13 11.92 -18.63
N PHE A 165 -1.96 12.54 -19.47
CA PHE A 165 -2.31 12.04 -20.79
C PHE A 165 -1.15 12.16 -21.79
#